data_439639f939ee8090e54ce05839312d43
#
_entry.id   439639f939ee8090e54ce05839312d43
#
_cell.length_a   1.000
_cell.length_b   1.000
_cell.length_c   1.000
_cell.angle_alpha   90.00
_cell.angle_beta   90.00
_cell.angle_gamma   90.00
#
_symmetry.space_group_name_H-M   'P 1'
#
loop_
_entity.id
_entity.type
_entity.pdbx_description
1 polymer ?
#
loop_
_entity_poly.entity_id
_entity_poly.type
_entity_poly.pdbx_seq_one_letter_code
_entity_poly.pdbx_strand_id
1 'polypeptide(L)'
;MKKHFLTLLLAALLLSGCASDPEAGKSSSVYLTSMDTVMQLTAYGRGRDAALAEAQAEIQRLDALLSTGSAQSEVSQLNARGSLVLSQDTGDLLQEALTLAQDTDGLFDITVYPVVKLWGFYDKTY
;
A
#
# COMPACT_ATOMS: atom_id res chain seq x y z
N MET A 1 11.65 38.43 44.91
CA MET A 1 12.60 38.18 43.80
C MET A 1 12.66 36.71 43.40
N LYS A 2 12.84 35.75 44.30
CA LYS A 2 12.92 34.29 43.93
C LYS A 2 11.66 33.75 43.24
N LYS A 3 10.45 34.17 43.60
CA LYS A 3 9.18 33.70 43.02
C LYS A 3 8.99 34.16 41.56
N HIS A 4 9.39 35.39 41.24
CA HIS A 4 9.27 35.90 39.85
C HIS A 4 10.35 35.34 38.94
N PHE A 5 11.51 34.95 39.47
CA PHE A 5 12.56 34.30 38.72
C PHE A 5 12.14 32.88 38.31
N LEU A 6 11.46 32.15 39.21
CA LEU A 6 10.96 30.80 38.93
C LEU A 6 9.82 30.80 37.89
N THR A 7 8.92 31.80 37.94
CA THR A 7 7.85 31.95 36.93
C THR A 7 8.40 32.35 35.57
N LEU A 8 9.45 33.18 35.53
CA LEU A 8 10.09 33.55 34.26
C LEU A 8 10.83 32.35 33.62
N LEU A 9 11.49 31.53 34.45
CA LEU A 9 12.17 30.31 34.00
C LEU A 9 11.17 29.27 33.47
N LEU A 10 10.02 29.11 34.13
CA LEU A 10 8.97 28.20 33.72
C LEU A 10 8.30 28.67 32.40
N ALA A 11 8.10 29.97 32.22
CA ALA A 11 7.57 30.55 30.99
C ALA A 11 8.55 30.41 29.83
N ALA A 12 9.85 30.54 30.06
CA ALA A 12 10.89 30.33 29.04
C ALA A 12 10.96 28.85 28.55
N LEU A 13 10.73 27.90 29.48
CA LEU A 13 10.65 26.45 29.14
C LEU A 13 9.43 26.09 28.30
N LEU A 14 8.31 26.82 28.45
CA LEU A 14 7.10 26.59 27.68
C LEU A 14 7.16 27.19 26.26
N LEU A 15 8.04 28.16 26.00
CA LEU A 15 8.23 28.81 24.72
C LEU A 15 9.20 28.05 23.79
N SER A 16 9.95 27.06 24.28
CA SER A 16 10.89 26.25 23.48
C SER A 16 10.24 25.08 22.71
N GLY A 17 8.91 24.97 22.72
CA GLY A 17 8.16 23.81 22.23
C GLY A 17 7.90 23.72 20.71
N CYS A 18 8.29 24.69 19.90
CA CYS A 18 8.09 24.65 18.44
C CYS A 18 9.41 24.82 17.69
N ALA A 19 10.33 23.86 17.85
CA ALA A 19 11.38 23.70 16.86
C ALA A 19 10.73 23.12 15.58
N SER A 20 10.50 23.95 14.56
CA SER A 20 10.08 23.48 13.25
C SER A 20 11.16 22.52 12.73
N ASP A 21 10.77 21.28 12.45
CA ASP A 21 11.68 20.30 11.86
C ASP A 21 12.13 20.80 10.48
N PRO A 22 13.44 21.07 10.26
CA PRO A 22 13.93 21.57 8.98
C PRO A 22 13.71 20.59 7.83
N GLU A 23 13.40 19.33 8.12
CA GLU A 23 13.08 18.30 7.14
C GLU A 23 11.57 18.17 6.84
N ALA A 24 10.69 18.74 7.66
CA ALA A 24 9.23 18.56 7.55
C ALA A 24 8.65 18.95 6.19
N GLY A 25 9.24 19.95 5.52
CA GLY A 25 8.82 20.41 4.17
C GLY A 25 9.54 19.75 3.00
N LYS A 26 10.56 18.92 3.25
CA LYS A 26 11.30 18.25 2.19
C LYS A 26 10.58 16.98 1.76
N SER A 27 10.57 16.71 0.46
CA SER A 27 10.02 15.49 -0.12
C SER A 27 11.05 14.75 -0.97
N SER A 28 10.83 13.45 -1.11
CA SER A 28 11.47 12.60 -2.13
C SER A 28 10.39 11.86 -2.89
N SER A 29 10.66 11.54 -4.15
CA SER A 29 9.73 10.78 -4.98
C SER A 29 10.47 9.70 -5.74
N VAL A 30 9.81 8.56 -5.91
CA VAL A 30 10.27 7.46 -6.76
C VAL A 30 9.16 7.03 -7.71
N TYR A 31 9.56 6.53 -8.87
CA TYR A 31 8.67 5.92 -9.85
C TYR A 31 8.94 4.43 -9.90
N LEU A 32 7.89 3.63 -9.97
CA LEU A 32 7.99 2.19 -10.20
C LEU A 32 6.88 1.75 -11.15
N THR A 33 7.15 0.68 -11.90
CA THR A 33 6.14 -0.05 -12.66
C THR A 33 5.84 -1.34 -11.94
N SER A 34 4.58 -1.53 -11.53
CA SER A 34 4.10 -2.72 -10.85
C SER A 34 2.59 -2.84 -11.07
N MET A 35 2.01 -4.03 -10.97
CA MET A 35 0.57 -4.28 -11.17
C MET A 35 0.05 -3.70 -12.50
N ASP A 36 0.84 -3.86 -13.58
CA ASP A 36 0.57 -3.32 -14.93
C ASP A 36 0.33 -1.80 -15.00
N THR A 37 0.81 -1.04 -14.02
CA THR A 37 0.69 0.42 -13.98
C THR A 37 1.98 1.10 -13.58
N VAL A 38 2.08 2.39 -13.89
CA VAL A 38 3.17 3.27 -13.43
C VAL A 38 2.67 4.02 -12.21
N MET A 39 3.42 3.91 -11.13
CA MET A 39 3.13 4.55 -9.85
C MET A 39 4.19 5.60 -9.53
N GLN A 40 3.77 6.71 -8.93
CA GLN A 40 4.66 7.67 -8.29
C GLN A 40 4.38 7.66 -6.79
N LEU A 41 5.41 7.38 -6.00
CA LEU A 41 5.37 7.47 -4.55
C LEU A 41 6.08 8.74 -4.12
N THR A 42 5.50 9.49 -3.19
CA THR A 42 6.11 10.68 -2.61
C THR A 42 5.99 10.62 -1.09
N ALA A 43 7.11 10.81 -0.42
CA ALA A 43 7.17 10.88 1.05
C ALA A 43 7.77 12.21 1.49
N TYR A 44 7.37 12.67 2.67
CA TYR A 44 7.78 13.96 3.25
C TYR A 44 8.45 13.75 4.60
N GLY A 45 9.32 14.69 4.95
CA GLY A 45 9.94 14.74 6.27
C GLY A 45 11.14 13.81 6.43
N ARG A 46 11.48 13.56 7.70
CA ARG A 46 12.60 12.66 8.03
C ARG A 46 12.28 11.21 7.70
N GLY A 47 13.30 10.49 7.23
CA GLY A 47 13.14 9.06 6.91
C GLY A 47 12.40 8.79 5.60
N ARG A 48 12.05 9.82 4.81
CA ARG A 48 11.31 9.71 3.56
C ARG A 48 11.91 8.71 2.56
N ASP A 49 13.24 8.66 2.47
CA ASP A 49 13.91 7.75 1.52
C ASP A 49 13.78 6.28 1.97
N ALA A 50 13.89 6.01 3.28
CA ALA A 50 13.65 4.69 3.84
C ALA A 50 12.17 4.26 3.68
N ALA A 51 11.24 5.16 3.97
CA ALA A 51 9.81 4.90 3.79
C ALA A 51 9.46 4.60 2.32
N LEU A 52 10.08 5.30 1.37
CA LEU A 52 9.89 5.02 -0.06
C LEU A 52 10.45 3.66 -0.45
N ALA A 53 11.61 3.27 0.07
CA ALA A 53 12.20 1.97 -0.19
C ALA A 53 11.33 0.83 0.36
N GLU A 54 10.80 0.98 1.57
CA GLU A 54 9.87 0.01 2.19
C GLU A 54 8.57 -0.09 1.40
N ALA A 55 7.99 1.04 0.99
CA ALA A 55 6.76 1.06 0.21
C ALA A 55 6.95 0.40 -1.17
N GLN A 56 8.07 0.64 -1.85
CA GLN A 56 8.40 -0.04 -3.11
C GLN A 56 8.52 -1.56 -2.92
N ALA A 57 9.24 -1.99 -1.88
CA ALA A 57 9.41 -3.42 -1.59
C ALA A 57 8.05 -4.09 -1.30
N GLU A 58 7.18 -3.42 -0.57
CA GLU A 58 5.84 -3.93 -0.25
C GLU A 58 4.95 -4.04 -1.49
N ILE A 59 4.93 -3.02 -2.36
CA ILE A 59 4.18 -3.06 -3.63
C ILE A 59 4.67 -4.21 -4.51
N GLN A 60 5.99 -4.40 -4.63
CA GLN A 60 6.57 -5.50 -5.41
C GLN A 60 6.24 -6.88 -4.81
N ARG A 61 6.22 -6.99 -3.49
CA ARG A 61 5.83 -8.21 -2.77
C ARG A 61 4.37 -8.55 -3.06
N LEU A 62 3.47 -7.57 -2.96
CA LEU A 62 2.05 -7.77 -3.25
C LEU A 62 1.79 -8.08 -4.73
N ASP A 63 2.50 -7.43 -5.64
CA ASP A 63 2.42 -7.74 -7.08
C ASP A 63 2.79 -9.20 -7.34
N ALA A 64 3.91 -9.68 -6.78
CA ALA A 64 4.31 -11.08 -6.90
C ALA A 64 3.29 -12.06 -6.30
N LEU A 65 2.63 -11.67 -5.21
CA LEU A 65 1.66 -12.51 -4.49
C LEU A 65 0.33 -12.61 -5.23
N LEU A 66 -0.15 -11.49 -5.80
CA LEU A 66 -1.51 -11.33 -6.30
C LEU A 66 -1.62 -11.38 -7.84
N SER A 67 -0.49 -11.34 -8.57
CA SER A 67 -0.47 -11.28 -10.03
C SER A 67 -1.20 -12.47 -10.66
N THR A 68 -2.14 -12.21 -11.56
CA THR A 68 -2.76 -13.26 -12.40
C THR A 68 -1.88 -13.65 -13.59
N GLY A 69 -0.84 -12.86 -13.89
CA GLY A 69 0.14 -13.14 -14.96
C GLY A 69 1.33 -14.00 -14.52
N SER A 70 1.54 -14.20 -13.22
CA SER A 70 2.63 -15.02 -12.66
C SER A 70 2.10 -16.37 -12.19
N ALA A 71 2.56 -17.46 -12.78
CA ALA A 71 2.16 -18.81 -12.38
C ALA A 71 2.55 -19.16 -10.91
N GLN A 72 3.48 -18.40 -10.32
CA GLN A 72 3.96 -18.59 -8.95
C GLN A 72 3.12 -17.84 -7.91
N SER A 73 2.29 -16.88 -8.32
CA SER A 73 1.43 -16.12 -7.42
C SER A 73 0.35 -17.02 -6.78
N GLU A 74 -0.10 -16.64 -5.59
CA GLU A 74 -1.19 -17.37 -4.90
C GLU A 74 -2.50 -17.30 -5.70
N VAL A 75 -2.82 -16.15 -6.28
CA VAL A 75 -4.04 -15.98 -7.08
C VAL A 75 -4.02 -16.87 -8.32
N SER A 76 -2.91 -16.94 -9.05
CA SER A 76 -2.79 -17.83 -10.21
C SER A 76 -2.86 -19.30 -9.81
N GLN A 77 -2.23 -19.69 -8.71
CA GLN A 77 -2.30 -21.06 -8.20
C GLN A 77 -3.72 -21.42 -7.71
N LEU A 78 -4.41 -20.48 -7.04
CA LEU A 78 -5.80 -20.67 -6.63
C LEU A 78 -6.70 -20.88 -7.86
N ASN A 79 -6.57 -20.02 -8.87
CA ASN A 79 -7.32 -20.12 -10.13
C ASN A 79 -7.06 -21.46 -10.87
N ALA A 80 -5.84 -21.97 -10.82
CA ALA A 80 -5.47 -23.22 -11.49
C ALA A 80 -5.93 -24.48 -10.75
N ARG A 81 -5.94 -24.45 -9.41
CA ARG A 81 -6.20 -25.63 -8.56
C ARG A 81 -7.61 -25.68 -7.99
N GLY A 82 -8.32 -24.55 -7.95
CA GLY A 82 -9.65 -24.42 -7.34
C GLY A 82 -9.62 -24.37 -5.80
N SER A 83 -8.50 -24.72 -5.17
CA SER A 83 -8.29 -24.61 -3.71
C SER A 83 -6.81 -24.46 -3.39
N LEU A 84 -6.50 -23.65 -2.38
CA LEU A 84 -5.14 -23.38 -1.92
C LEU A 84 -5.17 -22.93 -0.45
N VAL A 85 -4.11 -23.27 0.31
CA VAL A 85 -3.86 -22.62 1.59
C VAL A 85 -3.19 -21.29 1.28
N LEU A 86 -3.87 -20.19 1.61
CA LEU A 86 -3.45 -18.84 1.29
C LEU A 86 -2.63 -18.23 2.42
N SER A 87 -1.77 -17.27 2.08
CA SER A 87 -1.21 -16.35 3.06
C SER A 87 -2.32 -15.48 3.67
N GLN A 88 -2.03 -14.86 4.81
CA GLN A 88 -2.97 -13.98 5.46
C GLN A 88 -3.41 -12.84 4.53
N ASP A 89 -2.46 -12.19 3.85
CA ASP A 89 -2.75 -11.05 2.95
C ASP A 89 -3.75 -11.41 1.85
N THR A 90 -3.54 -12.53 1.17
CA THR A 90 -4.44 -12.99 0.11
C THR A 90 -5.79 -13.43 0.70
N GLY A 91 -5.77 -14.09 1.86
CA GLY A 91 -6.98 -14.53 2.54
C GLY A 91 -7.85 -13.36 2.98
N ASP A 92 -7.26 -12.35 3.61
CA ASP A 92 -7.98 -11.15 4.06
C ASP A 92 -8.55 -10.36 2.88
N LEU A 93 -7.76 -10.19 1.80
CA LEU A 93 -8.22 -9.52 0.58
C LEU A 93 -9.41 -10.25 -0.06
N LEU A 94 -9.36 -11.57 -0.16
CA LEU A 94 -10.47 -12.35 -0.71
C LEU A 94 -11.71 -12.29 0.17
N GLN A 95 -11.55 -12.31 1.49
CA GLN A 95 -12.67 -12.18 2.42
C GLN A 95 -13.36 -10.82 2.27
N GLU A 96 -12.58 -9.73 2.18
CA GLU A 96 -13.09 -8.38 1.93
C GLU A 96 -13.85 -8.32 0.59
N ALA A 97 -13.26 -8.86 -0.47
CA ALA A 97 -13.86 -8.90 -1.80
C ALA A 97 -15.17 -9.69 -1.84
N LEU A 98 -15.25 -10.82 -1.14
CA LEU A 98 -16.48 -11.61 -1.01
C LEU A 98 -17.56 -10.87 -0.21
N THR A 99 -17.17 -10.16 0.84
CA THR A 99 -18.08 -9.31 1.60
C THR A 99 -18.66 -8.21 0.70
N LEU A 100 -17.81 -7.52 -0.08
CA LEU A 100 -18.26 -6.51 -1.02
C LEU A 100 -19.19 -7.08 -2.11
N ALA A 101 -18.92 -8.29 -2.59
CA ALA A 101 -19.80 -8.99 -3.53
C ALA A 101 -21.19 -9.22 -2.95
N GLN A 102 -21.29 -9.60 -1.68
CA GLN A 102 -22.56 -9.78 -0.97
C GLN A 102 -23.28 -8.45 -0.75
N ASP A 103 -22.57 -7.43 -0.27
CA ASP A 103 -23.12 -6.10 0.02
C ASP A 103 -23.64 -5.39 -1.22
N THR A 104 -23.13 -5.75 -2.40
CA THR A 104 -23.54 -5.18 -3.70
C THR A 104 -24.51 -6.06 -4.47
N ASP A 105 -25.09 -7.10 -3.86
CA ASP A 105 -25.96 -8.06 -4.53
C ASP A 105 -25.34 -8.65 -5.82
N GLY A 106 -24.02 -8.88 -5.82
CA GLY A 106 -23.28 -9.44 -6.95
C GLY A 106 -22.92 -8.44 -8.07
N LEU A 107 -23.11 -7.13 -7.86
CA LEU A 107 -22.63 -6.12 -8.81
C LEU A 107 -21.10 -6.06 -8.86
N PHE A 108 -20.43 -6.39 -7.76
CA PHE A 108 -19.01 -6.64 -7.71
C PHE A 108 -18.77 -8.16 -7.63
N ASP A 109 -17.98 -8.70 -8.58
CA ASP A 109 -17.70 -10.14 -8.65
C ASP A 109 -16.23 -10.37 -9.00
N ILE A 110 -15.49 -11.02 -8.09
CA ILE A 110 -14.08 -11.34 -8.28
C ILE A 110 -13.86 -12.59 -9.16
N THR A 111 -14.90 -13.31 -9.53
CA THR A 111 -14.80 -14.54 -10.34
C THR A 111 -14.75 -14.26 -11.86
N VAL A 112 -14.63 -13.00 -12.26
CA VAL A 112 -14.61 -12.57 -13.67
C VAL A 112 -13.33 -12.95 -14.44
N TYR A 113 -12.30 -13.48 -13.78
CA TYR A 113 -11.01 -13.79 -14.42
C TYR A 113 -11.12 -14.61 -15.72
N PRO A 114 -11.95 -15.66 -15.84
CA PRO A 114 -12.10 -16.39 -17.09
C PRO A 114 -12.59 -15.51 -18.25
N VAL A 115 -13.46 -14.55 -17.97
CA VAL A 115 -13.98 -13.59 -18.97
C VAL A 115 -12.88 -12.59 -19.35
N VAL A 116 -12.14 -12.04 -18.38
CA VAL A 116 -11.01 -11.15 -18.62
C VAL A 116 -9.95 -11.81 -19.49
N LYS A 117 -9.69 -13.10 -19.25
CA LYS A 117 -8.75 -13.90 -20.06
C LYS A 117 -9.22 -14.08 -21.50
N LEU A 118 -10.53 -14.31 -21.73
CA LEU A 118 -11.09 -14.42 -23.06
C LEU A 118 -10.98 -13.12 -23.88
N TRP A 119 -10.94 -11.98 -23.23
CA TRP A 119 -10.75 -10.69 -23.89
C TRP A 119 -9.29 -10.42 -24.31
N GLY A 120 -8.36 -11.29 -23.96
CA GLY A 120 -6.98 -11.22 -24.42
C GLY A 120 -6.13 -10.12 -23.77
N PHE A 121 -6.55 -9.54 -22.65
CA PHE A 121 -5.79 -8.49 -21.97
C PHE A 121 -4.38 -8.91 -21.56
N TYR A 122 -4.19 -10.20 -21.24
CA TYR A 122 -2.89 -10.74 -20.85
C TYR A 122 -1.99 -11.05 -22.04
N ASP A 123 -2.57 -11.52 -23.13
CA ASP A 123 -1.85 -11.99 -24.32
C ASP A 123 -1.72 -10.88 -25.37
N LYS A 124 -2.28 -9.70 -25.11
CA LYS A 124 -2.36 -8.56 -26.05
C LYS A 124 -2.90 -8.97 -27.43
N THR A 125 -3.86 -9.90 -27.43
CA THR A 125 -4.48 -10.49 -28.64
C THR A 125 -5.90 -9.97 -28.89
N TYR A 126 -6.19 -8.74 -28.48
CA TYR A 126 -7.46 -8.04 -28.71
C TYR A 126 -7.51 -7.35 -30.06
#